data_932c2d9af3d24826b8749ecf16cd9f1b
#
_entry.id   932c2d9af3d24826b8749ecf16cd9f1b
#
_cell.length_a   1.000
_cell.length_b   1.000
_cell.length_c   1.000
_cell.angle_alpha   90.00
_cell.angle_beta   90.00
_cell.angle_gamma   90.00
#
_symmetry.space_group_name_H-M   'P 1'
#
loop_
_entity.id
_entity.type
_entity.pdbx_description
1 polymer ?
#
loop_
_entity_poly.entity_id
_entity_poly.type
_entity_poly.pdbx_seq_one_letter_code
_entity_poly.pdbx_strand_id
1 'polypeptide(L)'
;MNTPETNTPAIEISDLACTFISGDGKKESHYTAVWDVNLSIRAGEFVSIVGPTGCGKSTILNMTAGLLKPSHGTIRIFGEPLSGLNRRAGYMFQAENLMPWRSALGNVIAGLEFKGVKKSEAIEKGRHWLRRVGLAGFEDSYPHHLSGGMRKRVSMAQTLIMDPDIILMDESFSALDIQTRQLMENLLLDLWSGEKKAVLFITHDLDEAISMSDRVIVMSAGPASHPIGEFLIDLPRPRDVTEVRGDPRFVSLHRSIWNVLREEVLKGYENQMQRK
;
A
#
# COMPACT_ATOMS: atom_id res chain seq x y z
N MET A 1 8.47 11.91 31.03
CA MET A 1 8.74 13.04 30.15
C MET A 1 7.89 12.85 28.91
N ASN A 2 6.81 13.60 28.79
CA ASN A 2 5.96 13.57 27.60
C ASN A 2 6.75 14.17 26.44
N THR A 3 7.16 13.35 25.49
CA THR A 3 7.59 13.84 24.18
C THR A 3 6.39 14.57 23.57
N PRO A 4 6.52 15.83 23.10
CA PRO A 4 5.43 16.48 22.41
C PRO A 4 5.09 15.62 21.19
N GLU A 5 3.83 15.22 21.04
CA GLU A 5 3.30 14.66 19.79
C GLU A 5 3.61 15.71 18.72
N THR A 6 4.65 15.46 17.93
CA THR A 6 4.92 16.28 16.74
C THR A 6 3.77 16.02 15.80
N ASN A 7 2.89 17.01 15.63
CA ASN A 7 1.71 16.97 14.77
C ASN A 7 2.09 16.93 13.27
N THR A 8 3.32 16.50 12.98
CA THR A 8 3.89 16.42 11.62
C THR A 8 3.44 15.14 10.96
N PRO A 9 2.73 15.21 9.84
CA PRO A 9 2.31 14.01 9.10
C PRO A 9 3.50 13.14 8.69
N ALA A 10 3.29 11.82 8.67
CA ALA A 10 4.26 10.89 8.11
C ALA A 10 4.38 11.04 6.58
N ILE A 11 3.24 11.32 5.93
CA ILE A 11 3.17 11.62 4.50
C ILE A 11 2.29 12.87 4.33
N GLU A 12 2.79 13.86 3.62
CA GLU A 12 2.02 15.04 3.20
C GLU A 12 2.18 15.24 1.70
N ILE A 13 1.08 15.28 1.00
CA ILE A 13 0.99 15.46 -0.45
C ILE A 13 0.23 16.75 -0.69
N SER A 14 0.81 17.68 -1.46
CA SER A 14 0.22 18.99 -1.75
C SER A 14 0.24 19.27 -3.25
N ASP A 15 -0.93 19.56 -3.81
CA ASP A 15 -1.18 19.94 -5.22
C ASP A 15 -0.53 18.97 -6.23
N LEU A 16 -0.52 17.67 -5.89
CA LEU A 16 0.23 16.68 -6.63
C LEU A 16 -0.43 16.39 -7.98
N ALA A 17 0.37 16.44 -9.04
CA ALA A 17 -0.04 16.03 -10.38
C ALA A 17 1.03 15.19 -11.07
N CYS A 18 0.57 14.30 -11.95
CA CYS A 18 1.43 13.49 -12.79
C CYS A 18 0.88 13.43 -14.22
N THR A 19 1.67 13.95 -15.17
CA THR A 19 1.39 13.90 -16.60
C THR A 19 2.48 13.10 -17.29
N PHE A 20 2.09 12.05 -17.99
CA PHE A 20 2.96 11.26 -18.85
C PHE A 20 2.98 11.87 -20.24
N ILE A 21 4.18 11.97 -20.82
CA ILE A 21 4.39 12.45 -22.18
C ILE A 21 4.84 11.24 -23.01
N SER A 22 4.10 10.94 -24.06
CA SER A 22 4.45 9.89 -25.02
C SER A 22 4.44 10.45 -26.44
N GLY A 23 5.42 10.07 -27.29
CA GLY A 23 5.47 10.46 -28.68
C GLY A 23 6.84 10.27 -29.31
N ASP A 24 6.85 10.02 -30.64
CA ASP A 24 8.06 9.78 -31.45
C ASP A 24 8.60 11.08 -32.08
N GLY A 25 8.56 12.20 -31.36
CA GLY A 25 9.12 13.47 -31.78
C GLY A 25 8.30 14.25 -32.86
N LYS A 26 7.22 13.64 -33.42
CA LYS A 26 6.33 14.30 -34.39
C LYS A 26 4.93 14.60 -33.88
N LYS A 27 4.48 13.88 -32.84
CA LYS A 27 3.23 14.16 -32.09
C LYS A 27 3.47 13.78 -30.64
N GLU A 28 3.49 14.76 -29.78
CA GLU A 28 3.48 14.53 -28.33
C GLU A 28 2.03 14.31 -27.87
N SER A 29 1.80 13.24 -27.14
CA SER A 29 0.54 12.96 -26.46
C SER A 29 0.76 13.12 -24.97
N HIS A 30 -0.05 13.94 -24.32
CA HIS A 30 -0.02 14.19 -22.89
C HIS A 30 -1.17 13.43 -22.21
N TYR A 31 -0.86 12.65 -21.20
CA TYR A 31 -1.84 11.94 -20.40
C TYR A 31 -1.64 12.31 -18.93
N THR A 32 -2.54 13.11 -18.38
CA THR A 32 -2.54 13.45 -16.95
C THR A 32 -3.26 12.33 -16.19
N ALA A 33 -2.51 11.55 -15.43
CA ALA A 33 -3.05 10.45 -14.64
C ALA A 33 -3.78 10.97 -13.40
N VAL A 34 -3.14 11.86 -12.66
CA VAL A 34 -3.69 12.49 -11.45
C VAL A 34 -3.45 13.99 -11.47
N TRP A 35 -4.36 14.73 -10.85
CA TRP A 35 -4.32 16.19 -10.78
C TRP A 35 -4.89 16.66 -9.46
N ASP A 36 -4.29 17.68 -8.85
CA ASP A 36 -4.75 18.32 -7.60
C ASP A 36 -5.00 17.32 -6.44
N VAL A 37 -4.05 16.39 -6.26
CA VAL A 37 -4.12 15.44 -5.15
C VAL A 37 -3.53 16.08 -3.91
N ASN A 38 -4.38 16.23 -2.89
CA ASN A 38 -4.03 16.73 -1.57
C ASN A 38 -4.35 15.64 -0.54
N LEU A 39 -3.36 15.21 0.24
CA LEU A 39 -3.48 14.10 1.18
C LEU A 39 -2.48 14.24 2.31
N SER A 40 -2.92 13.99 3.54
CA SER A 40 -2.07 13.93 4.72
C SER A 40 -2.32 12.63 5.47
N ILE A 41 -1.26 11.90 5.86
CA ILE A 41 -1.31 10.66 6.63
C ILE A 41 -0.47 10.83 7.88
N ARG A 42 -1.07 10.60 9.04
CA ARG A 42 -0.39 10.71 10.33
C ARG A 42 0.48 9.48 10.61
N ALA A 43 1.46 9.63 11.48
CA ALA A 43 2.19 8.48 12.01
C ALA A 43 1.22 7.52 12.71
N GLY A 44 1.31 6.23 12.41
CA GLY A 44 0.42 5.22 12.96
C GLY A 44 -0.99 5.18 12.36
N GLU A 45 -1.27 5.94 11.31
CA GLU A 45 -2.55 5.91 10.61
C GLU A 45 -2.52 4.93 9.44
N PHE A 46 -3.58 4.16 9.26
CA PHE A 46 -3.80 3.28 8.13
C PHE A 46 -4.81 3.92 7.18
N VAL A 47 -4.36 4.39 6.01
CA VAL A 47 -5.20 5.06 5.01
C VAL A 47 -5.26 4.21 3.75
N SER A 48 -6.48 3.95 3.25
CA SER A 48 -6.69 3.32 1.95
C SER A 48 -7.13 4.33 0.89
N ILE A 49 -6.65 4.12 -0.33
CA ILE A 49 -7.15 4.80 -1.53
C ILE A 49 -7.89 3.78 -2.39
N VAL A 50 -9.16 4.06 -2.69
CA VAL A 50 -10.00 3.27 -3.59
C VAL A 50 -10.42 4.10 -4.80
N GLY A 51 -10.75 3.46 -5.90
CA GLY A 51 -11.19 4.15 -7.12
C GLY A 51 -11.18 3.22 -8.33
N PRO A 52 -11.71 3.66 -9.48
CA PRO A 52 -11.75 2.86 -10.71
C PRO A 52 -10.37 2.38 -11.17
N THR A 53 -10.35 1.29 -11.93
CA THR A 53 -9.12 0.81 -12.56
C THR A 53 -8.55 1.87 -13.50
N GLY A 54 -7.24 2.13 -13.38
CA GLY A 54 -6.55 3.11 -14.23
C GLY A 54 -6.73 4.58 -13.80
N CYS A 55 -7.35 4.87 -12.64
CA CYS A 55 -7.49 6.24 -12.14
C CYS A 55 -6.21 6.84 -11.51
N GLY A 56 -5.08 6.14 -11.53
CA GLY A 56 -3.81 6.71 -11.07
C GLY A 56 -3.42 6.41 -9.62
N LYS A 57 -4.08 5.47 -8.94
CA LYS A 57 -3.75 5.09 -7.54
C LYS A 57 -2.28 4.65 -7.39
N SER A 58 -1.83 3.71 -8.22
CA SER A 58 -0.43 3.25 -8.20
C SER A 58 0.54 4.37 -8.61
N THR A 59 0.10 5.37 -9.39
CA THR A 59 0.88 6.57 -9.71
C THR A 59 1.16 7.39 -8.44
N ILE A 60 0.15 7.62 -7.60
CA ILE A 60 0.32 8.31 -6.31
C ILE A 60 1.28 7.54 -5.41
N LEU A 61 1.10 6.21 -5.32
CA LEU A 61 1.96 5.36 -4.50
C LEU A 61 3.42 5.39 -4.96
N ASN A 62 3.65 5.29 -6.29
CA ASN A 62 4.99 5.35 -6.88
C ASN A 62 5.66 6.70 -6.67
N MET A 63 4.90 7.81 -6.73
CA MET A 63 5.42 9.13 -6.39
C MET A 63 5.77 9.23 -4.92
N THR A 64 4.95 8.67 -4.02
CA THR A 64 5.22 8.63 -2.56
C THR A 64 6.42 7.75 -2.22
N ALA A 65 6.66 6.70 -3.00
CA ALA A 65 7.87 5.87 -2.91
C ALA A 65 9.14 6.55 -3.47
N GLY A 66 8.97 7.65 -4.22
CA GLY A 66 10.07 8.31 -4.94
C GLY A 66 10.55 7.54 -6.17
N LEU A 67 9.74 6.56 -6.65
CA LEU A 67 9.98 5.80 -7.88
C LEU A 67 9.56 6.59 -9.13
N LEU A 68 8.66 7.54 -8.96
CA LEU A 68 8.17 8.42 -10.00
C LEU A 68 8.23 9.87 -9.51
N LYS A 69 8.75 10.75 -10.34
CA LYS A 69 8.78 12.18 -10.03
C LYS A 69 7.43 12.83 -10.40
N PRO A 70 6.80 13.61 -9.51
CA PRO A 70 5.61 14.37 -9.86
C PRO A 70 5.90 15.43 -10.93
N SER A 71 4.92 15.72 -11.78
CA SER A 71 4.98 16.81 -12.75
C SER A 71 4.70 18.17 -12.11
N HIS A 72 3.91 18.16 -11.02
CA HIS A 72 3.59 19.35 -10.21
C HIS A 72 3.34 18.92 -8.75
N GLY A 73 3.41 19.89 -7.84
CA GLY A 73 3.18 19.68 -6.42
C GLY A 73 4.38 19.13 -5.66
N THR A 74 4.17 18.80 -4.41
CA THR A 74 5.22 18.34 -3.51
C THR A 74 4.77 17.18 -2.63
N ILE A 75 5.73 16.34 -2.25
CA ILE A 75 5.56 15.30 -1.24
C ILE A 75 6.56 15.57 -0.13
N ARG A 76 6.09 15.54 1.11
CA ARG A 76 6.93 15.62 2.31
C ARG A 76 6.77 14.34 3.11
N ILE A 77 7.88 13.87 3.66
CA ILE A 77 7.95 12.70 4.54
C ILE A 77 8.43 13.16 5.89
N PHE A 78 7.56 13.09 6.91
CA PHE A 78 7.82 13.65 8.24
C PHE A 78 8.29 15.12 8.18
N GLY A 79 7.62 15.93 7.34
CA GLY A 79 7.92 17.36 7.15
C GLY A 79 9.07 17.66 6.19
N GLU A 80 9.91 16.68 5.83
CA GLU A 80 11.05 16.87 4.93
C GLU A 80 10.63 16.63 3.46
N PRO A 81 11.03 17.49 2.51
CA PRO A 81 10.74 17.30 1.10
C PRO A 81 11.31 15.96 0.59
N LEU A 82 10.49 15.16 -0.10
CA LEU A 82 10.94 13.92 -0.72
C LEU A 82 11.83 14.22 -1.93
N SER A 83 13.08 13.75 -1.87
CA SER A 83 14.03 13.83 -2.98
C SER A 83 14.62 12.44 -3.26
N GLY A 84 14.33 11.91 -4.46
CA GLY A 84 14.71 10.54 -4.84
C GLY A 84 13.88 9.49 -4.10
N LEU A 85 14.48 8.31 -3.83
CA LEU A 85 13.79 7.20 -3.19
C LEU A 85 13.45 7.48 -1.72
N ASN A 86 12.21 7.17 -1.33
CA ASN A 86 11.77 7.24 0.05
C ASN A 86 12.37 6.09 0.87
N ARG A 87 13.51 6.36 1.52
CA ARG A 87 14.24 5.36 2.32
C ARG A 87 13.56 4.99 3.64
N ARG A 88 12.52 5.73 4.02
CA ARG A 88 11.70 5.46 5.23
C ARG A 88 10.51 4.56 4.92
N ALA A 89 10.26 4.27 3.63
CA ALA A 89 9.15 3.45 3.20
C ALA A 89 9.58 2.02 2.86
N GLY A 90 8.77 1.04 3.27
CA GLY A 90 8.73 -0.30 2.73
C GLY A 90 7.62 -0.41 1.68
N TYR A 91 7.91 -1.00 0.53
CA TYR A 91 6.94 -1.14 -0.56
C TYR A 91 6.52 -2.61 -0.71
N MET A 92 5.23 -2.87 -0.61
CA MET A 92 4.60 -4.17 -0.86
C MET A 92 3.89 -4.13 -2.21
N PHE A 93 4.49 -4.76 -3.21
CA PHE A 93 3.95 -4.82 -4.56
C PHE A 93 2.77 -5.81 -4.66
N GLN A 94 1.98 -5.68 -5.73
CA GLN A 94 0.95 -6.64 -6.10
C GLN A 94 1.57 -8.04 -6.32
N ALA A 95 2.65 -8.14 -7.10
CA ALA A 95 3.45 -9.35 -7.22
C ALA A 95 4.42 -9.50 -6.05
N GLU A 96 4.78 -10.74 -5.69
CA GLU A 96 5.65 -11.00 -4.53
C GLU A 96 7.10 -10.52 -4.73
N ASN A 97 7.56 -10.40 -5.97
CA ASN A 97 8.89 -9.92 -6.36
C ASN A 97 10.07 -10.60 -5.63
N LEU A 98 9.90 -11.89 -5.31
CA LEU A 98 10.94 -12.68 -4.68
C LEU A 98 12.04 -13.04 -5.69
N MET A 99 13.29 -13.02 -5.24
CA MET A 99 14.44 -13.49 -6.00
C MET A 99 14.38 -15.01 -6.14
N PRO A 100 14.16 -15.59 -7.35
CA PRO A 100 13.92 -17.02 -7.51
C PRO A 100 15.13 -17.89 -7.18
N TRP A 101 16.33 -17.34 -7.21
CA TRP A 101 17.59 -18.00 -6.85
C TRP A 101 17.96 -17.93 -5.37
N ARG A 102 17.13 -17.30 -4.53
CA ARG A 102 17.31 -17.23 -3.08
C ARG A 102 16.23 -18.04 -2.36
N SER A 103 16.60 -18.65 -1.24
CA SER A 103 15.62 -19.29 -0.36
C SER A 103 14.70 -18.25 0.30
N ALA A 104 13.67 -18.71 1.01
CA ALA A 104 12.77 -17.82 1.78
C ALA A 104 13.57 -16.95 2.75
N LEU A 105 14.47 -17.53 3.54
CA LEU A 105 15.36 -16.78 4.44
C LEU A 105 16.24 -15.80 3.65
N GLY A 106 16.85 -16.26 2.56
CA GLY A 106 17.69 -15.42 1.72
C GLY A 106 16.95 -14.21 1.13
N ASN A 107 15.67 -14.37 0.76
CA ASN A 107 14.82 -13.26 0.32
C ASN A 107 14.54 -12.28 1.47
N VAL A 108 14.12 -12.80 2.63
CA VAL A 108 13.78 -11.96 3.79
C VAL A 108 14.95 -11.09 4.24
N ILE A 109 16.17 -11.66 4.29
CA ILE A 109 17.35 -10.93 4.79
C ILE A 109 18.06 -10.07 3.75
N ALA A 110 17.67 -10.14 2.48
CA ALA A 110 18.38 -9.47 1.38
C ALA A 110 18.60 -7.96 1.63
N GLY A 111 17.57 -7.26 2.11
CA GLY A 111 17.66 -5.84 2.42
C GLY A 111 18.67 -5.53 3.54
N LEU A 112 18.73 -6.38 4.57
CA LEU A 112 19.71 -6.23 5.66
C LEU A 112 21.14 -6.46 5.16
N GLU A 113 21.33 -7.46 4.27
CA GLU A 113 22.63 -7.70 3.64
C GLU A 113 23.09 -6.47 2.82
N PHE A 114 22.19 -5.86 2.04
CA PHE A 114 22.49 -4.63 1.28
C PHE A 114 22.79 -3.43 2.18
N LYS A 115 22.23 -3.38 3.40
CA LYS A 115 22.59 -2.37 4.42
C LYS A 115 23.90 -2.70 5.14
N GLY A 116 24.56 -3.82 4.85
CA GLY A 116 25.83 -4.22 5.50
C GLY A 116 25.67 -4.79 6.91
N VAL A 117 24.47 -5.25 7.28
CA VAL A 117 24.23 -5.92 8.57
C VAL A 117 25.00 -7.24 8.61
N LYS A 118 25.63 -7.57 9.75
CA LYS A 118 26.36 -8.82 9.93
C LYS A 118 25.48 -10.02 9.58
N LYS A 119 26.02 -10.97 8.81
CA LYS A 119 25.29 -12.14 8.32
C LYS A 119 24.59 -12.95 9.43
N SER A 120 25.27 -13.15 10.58
CA SER A 120 24.69 -13.86 11.73
C SER A 120 23.45 -13.14 12.28
N GLU A 121 23.51 -11.82 12.44
CA GLU A 121 22.41 -10.99 12.91
C GLU A 121 21.26 -10.97 11.90
N ALA A 122 21.56 -10.83 10.60
CA ALA A 122 20.55 -10.86 9.56
C ALA A 122 19.79 -12.20 9.53
N ILE A 123 20.51 -13.34 9.67
CA ILE A 123 19.93 -14.68 9.74
C ILE A 123 19.01 -14.83 10.97
N GLU A 124 19.44 -14.38 12.13
CA GLU A 124 18.64 -14.43 13.36
C GLU A 124 17.32 -13.65 13.21
N LYS A 125 17.42 -12.39 12.75
CA LYS A 125 16.25 -11.55 12.45
C LYS A 125 15.36 -12.18 11.38
N GLY A 126 15.94 -12.71 10.31
CA GLY A 126 15.19 -13.37 9.24
C GLY A 126 14.40 -14.59 9.72
N ARG A 127 15.00 -15.46 10.52
CA ARG A 127 14.30 -16.60 11.14
C ARG A 127 13.20 -16.14 12.09
N HIS A 128 13.44 -15.07 12.85
CA HIS A 128 12.40 -14.49 13.70
C HIS A 128 11.20 -14.03 12.87
N TRP A 129 11.43 -13.30 11.78
CA TRP A 129 10.34 -12.83 10.91
C TRP A 129 9.61 -13.97 10.19
N LEU A 130 10.33 -15.01 9.72
CA LEU A 130 9.69 -16.19 9.13
C LEU A 130 8.78 -16.90 10.13
N ARG A 131 9.17 -17.01 11.41
CA ARG A 131 8.28 -17.50 12.46
C ARG A 131 7.06 -16.62 12.67
N ARG A 132 7.22 -15.27 12.71
CA ARG A 132 6.11 -14.31 12.86
C ARG A 132 5.06 -14.44 11.75
N VAL A 133 5.49 -14.75 10.53
CA VAL A 133 4.57 -14.96 9.40
C VAL A 133 4.15 -16.42 9.20
N GLY A 134 4.42 -17.30 10.18
CA GLY A 134 4.00 -18.71 10.17
C GLY A 134 4.72 -19.58 9.15
N LEU A 135 6.00 -19.29 8.86
CA LEU A 135 6.84 -20.02 7.91
C LEU A 135 8.07 -20.65 8.59
N ALA A 136 7.96 -21.01 9.89
CA ALA A 136 8.97 -21.82 10.56
C ALA A 136 9.12 -23.18 9.85
N GLY A 137 10.37 -23.57 9.57
CA GLY A 137 10.68 -24.82 8.85
C GLY A 137 10.73 -24.68 7.31
N PHE A 138 10.44 -23.47 6.76
CA PHE A 138 10.52 -23.19 5.31
C PHE A 138 11.67 -22.26 4.94
N GLU A 139 12.61 -22.03 5.86
CA GLU A 139 13.73 -21.10 5.71
C GLU A 139 14.55 -21.36 4.46
N ASP A 140 14.80 -22.62 4.14
CA ASP A 140 15.64 -23.06 3.02
C ASP A 140 14.84 -23.32 1.73
N SER A 141 13.50 -23.17 1.78
CA SER A 141 12.64 -23.39 0.61
C SER A 141 12.79 -22.25 -0.40
N TYR A 142 12.89 -22.59 -1.68
CA TYR A 142 12.93 -21.63 -2.77
C TYR A 142 11.51 -21.19 -3.17
N PRO A 143 11.32 -20.01 -3.80
CA PRO A 143 10.01 -19.48 -4.16
C PRO A 143 9.13 -20.45 -4.96
N HIS A 144 9.72 -21.25 -5.85
CA HIS A 144 8.99 -22.24 -6.66
C HIS A 144 8.50 -23.48 -5.86
N HIS A 145 9.00 -23.70 -4.64
CA HIS A 145 8.51 -24.73 -3.73
C HIS A 145 7.44 -24.20 -2.76
N LEU A 146 7.12 -22.91 -2.81
CA LEU A 146 6.16 -22.27 -1.92
C LEU A 146 4.83 -22.03 -2.63
N SER A 147 3.72 -22.17 -1.88
CA SER A 147 2.40 -21.74 -2.37
C SER A 147 2.35 -20.21 -2.58
N GLY A 148 1.36 -19.69 -3.29
CA GLY A 148 1.18 -18.25 -3.49
C GLY A 148 1.07 -17.49 -2.15
N GLY A 149 0.25 -18.00 -1.22
CA GLY A 149 0.14 -17.43 0.12
C GLY A 149 1.44 -17.47 0.92
N MET A 150 2.24 -18.56 0.80
CA MET A 150 3.56 -18.64 1.44
C MET A 150 4.55 -17.63 0.84
N ARG A 151 4.59 -17.48 -0.48
CA ARG A 151 5.41 -16.47 -1.15
C ARG A 151 5.03 -15.06 -0.68
N LYS A 152 3.73 -14.78 -0.56
CA LYS A 152 3.25 -13.48 -0.05
C LYS A 152 3.70 -13.19 1.38
N ARG A 153 3.69 -14.21 2.26
CA ARG A 153 4.22 -14.10 3.63
C ARG A 153 5.72 -13.84 3.64
N VAL A 154 6.49 -14.48 2.75
CA VAL A 154 7.94 -14.16 2.60
C VAL A 154 8.14 -12.72 2.16
N SER A 155 7.38 -12.24 1.17
CA SER A 155 7.44 -10.84 0.69
C SER A 155 7.06 -9.84 1.78
N MET A 156 6.04 -10.14 2.59
CA MET A 156 5.68 -9.34 3.76
C MET A 156 6.82 -9.28 4.78
N ALA A 157 7.40 -10.43 5.15
CA ALA A 157 8.54 -10.49 6.07
C ALA A 157 9.76 -9.74 5.51
N GLN A 158 10.03 -9.83 4.21
CA GLN A 158 11.10 -9.10 3.50
C GLN A 158 10.94 -7.58 3.63
N THR A 159 9.71 -7.07 3.56
CA THR A 159 9.43 -5.64 3.71
C THR A 159 9.53 -5.21 5.17
N LEU A 160 8.91 -5.97 6.09
CA LEU A 160 8.79 -5.57 7.49
C LEU A 160 10.09 -5.73 8.29
N ILE A 161 10.99 -6.67 7.92
CA ILE A 161 12.31 -6.83 8.57
C ILE A 161 13.19 -5.60 8.45
N MET A 162 12.91 -4.76 7.44
CA MET A 162 13.65 -3.50 7.20
C MET A 162 13.25 -2.41 8.18
N ASP A 163 12.23 -2.65 9.00
CA ASP A 163 11.67 -1.73 9.98
C ASP A 163 11.34 -0.34 9.39
N PRO A 164 10.49 -0.28 8.34
CA PRO A 164 10.13 1.00 7.73
C PRO A 164 9.21 1.81 8.63
N ASP A 165 9.31 3.14 8.57
CA ASP A 165 8.35 4.05 9.24
C ASP A 165 7.01 4.13 8.49
N ILE A 166 7.03 3.86 7.19
CA ILE A 166 5.89 3.93 6.27
C ILE A 166 5.79 2.61 5.51
N ILE A 167 4.57 2.09 5.36
CA ILE A 167 4.29 0.93 4.51
C ILE A 167 3.43 1.40 3.33
N LEU A 168 3.93 1.21 2.12
CA LEU A 168 3.24 1.49 0.87
C LEU A 168 2.77 0.16 0.27
N MET A 169 1.47 0.02 -0.01
CA MET A 169 0.88 -1.25 -0.45
C MET A 169 0.08 -1.05 -1.74
N ASP A 170 0.47 -1.74 -2.81
CA ASP A 170 -0.19 -1.68 -4.11
C ASP A 170 -0.93 -2.99 -4.38
N GLU A 171 -2.25 -3.00 -4.16
CA GLU A 171 -3.15 -4.15 -4.37
C GLU A 171 -2.55 -5.48 -3.85
N SER A 172 -1.90 -5.41 -2.70
CA SER A 172 -0.98 -6.46 -2.23
C SER A 172 -1.62 -7.82 -2.00
N PHE A 173 -2.94 -7.92 -1.89
CA PHE A 173 -3.66 -9.16 -1.61
C PHE A 173 -4.57 -9.62 -2.76
N SER A 174 -4.71 -8.83 -3.85
CA SER A 174 -5.66 -9.06 -4.92
C SER A 174 -5.51 -10.41 -5.66
N ALA A 175 -4.29 -10.96 -5.71
CA ALA A 175 -3.99 -12.23 -6.39
C ALA A 175 -4.25 -13.47 -5.52
N LEU A 176 -4.69 -13.31 -4.27
CA LEU A 176 -4.93 -14.41 -3.35
C LEU A 176 -6.41 -14.86 -3.39
N ASP A 177 -6.64 -16.15 -3.14
CA ASP A 177 -7.99 -16.63 -2.86
C ASP A 177 -8.56 -16.00 -1.58
N ILE A 178 -9.87 -16.00 -1.44
CA ILE A 178 -10.59 -15.28 -0.38
C ILE A 178 -10.07 -15.67 1.02
N GLN A 179 -9.89 -16.95 1.30
CA GLN A 179 -9.50 -17.43 2.63
C GLN A 179 -8.06 -17.04 2.95
N THR A 180 -7.15 -17.25 2.01
CA THR A 180 -5.74 -16.85 2.16
C THR A 180 -5.60 -15.33 2.32
N ARG A 181 -6.40 -14.56 1.58
CA ARG A 181 -6.44 -13.10 1.67
C ARG A 181 -6.82 -12.64 3.08
N GLN A 182 -7.92 -13.13 3.64
CA GLN A 182 -8.37 -12.78 4.99
C GLN A 182 -7.33 -13.13 6.06
N LEU A 183 -6.67 -14.28 5.94
CA LEU A 183 -5.57 -14.66 6.82
C LEU A 183 -4.39 -13.69 6.73
N MET A 184 -4.08 -13.21 5.52
CA MET A 184 -2.98 -12.27 5.29
C MET A 184 -3.29 -10.86 5.79
N GLU A 185 -4.53 -10.42 5.62
CA GLU A 185 -5.03 -9.15 6.13
C GLU A 185 -4.99 -9.11 7.66
N ASN A 186 -5.52 -10.14 8.33
CA ASN A 186 -5.44 -10.27 9.78
C ASN A 186 -3.99 -10.32 10.27
N LEU A 187 -3.13 -11.12 9.62
CA LEU A 187 -1.71 -11.17 9.95
C LEU A 187 -1.04 -9.78 9.84
N LEU A 188 -1.36 -9.02 8.79
CA LEU A 188 -0.81 -7.68 8.64
C LEU A 188 -1.33 -6.75 9.74
N LEU A 189 -2.62 -6.79 10.07
CA LEU A 189 -3.20 -5.98 11.15
C LEU A 189 -2.56 -6.29 12.50
N ASP A 190 -2.32 -7.56 12.81
CA ASP A 190 -1.64 -7.99 14.04
C ASP A 190 -0.21 -7.46 14.11
N LEU A 191 0.53 -7.57 12.99
CA LEU A 191 1.91 -7.08 12.91
C LEU A 191 1.98 -5.55 13.00
N TRP A 192 1.02 -4.85 12.38
CA TRP A 192 0.94 -3.39 12.36
C TRP A 192 0.52 -2.81 13.71
N SER A 193 -0.41 -3.44 14.42
CA SER A 193 -0.97 -2.93 15.69
C SER A 193 0.10 -2.74 16.78
N GLY A 194 1.18 -3.53 16.73
CA GLY A 194 2.31 -3.43 17.67
C GLY A 194 3.28 -2.29 17.40
N GLU A 195 3.30 -1.73 16.19
CA GLU A 195 4.40 -0.86 15.74
C GLU A 195 3.97 0.54 15.26
N LYS A 196 2.65 0.79 15.14
CA LYS A 196 2.05 2.08 14.75
C LYS A 196 2.73 2.78 13.56
N LYS A 197 3.04 2.04 12.50
CA LYS A 197 3.61 2.57 11.26
C LYS A 197 2.52 3.27 10.44
N ALA A 198 2.85 4.32 9.71
CA ALA A 198 1.93 4.90 8.73
C ALA A 198 1.75 3.94 7.55
N VAL A 199 0.51 3.75 7.09
CA VAL A 199 0.22 2.87 5.96
C VAL A 199 -0.56 3.64 4.89
N LEU A 200 -0.09 3.56 3.65
CA LEU A 200 -0.85 3.96 2.47
C LEU A 200 -1.12 2.73 1.62
N PHE A 201 -2.38 2.31 1.59
CA PHE A 201 -2.83 1.10 0.92
C PHE A 201 -3.70 1.42 -0.29
N ILE A 202 -3.38 0.84 -1.42
CA ILE A 202 -4.19 0.90 -2.64
C ILE A 202 -4.91 -0.42 -2.80
N THR A 203 -6.22 -0.35 -2.95
CA THR A 203 -7.06 -1.50 -3.28
C THR A 203 -8.24 -1.07 -4.13
N HIS A 204 -8.81 -2.00 -4.88
CA HIS A 204 -10.09 -1.86 -5.55
C HIS A 204 -11.23 -2.56 -4.77
N ASP A 205 -10.92 -3.23 -3.68
CA ASP A 205 -11.87 -3.94 -2.81
C ASP A 205 -12.26 -3.05 -1.62
N LEU A 206 -13.56 -2.70 -1.53
CA LEU A 206 -14.07 -1.86 -0.45
C LEU A 206 -14.06 -2.59 0.90
N ASP A 207 -14.25 -3.90 0.90
CA ASP A 207 -14.22 -4.68 2.13
C ASP A 207 -12.82 -4.66 2.75
N GLU A 208 -11.76 -4.79 1.93
CA GLU A 208 -10.38 -4.62 2.37
C GLU A 208 -10.16 -3.21 2.94
N ALA A 209 -10.56 -2.19 2.18
CA ALA A 209 -10.36 -0.80 2.57
C ALA A 209 -11.01 -0.48 3.92
N ILE A 210 -12.26 -0.89 4.13
CA ILE A 210 -13.02 -0.62 5.36
C ILE A 210 -12.52 -1.46 6.53
N SER A 211 -12.23 -2.75 6.29
CA SER A 211 -11.78 -3.65 7.36
C SER A 211 -10.43 -3.24 7.94
N MET A 212 -9.52 -2.76 7.12
CA MET A 212 -8.14 -2.53 7.51
C MET A 212 -7.84 -1.08 7.93
N SER A 213 -8.51 -0.08 7.32
CA SER A 213 -8.10 1.32 7.42
C SER A 213 -8.77 2.10 8.54
N ASP A 214 -8.14 3.19 8.94
CA ASP A 214 -8.74 4.23 9.79
C ASP A 214 -9.45 5.29 8.94
N ARG A 215 -9.06 5.40 7.66
CA ARG A 215 -9.63 6.35 6.70
C ARG A 215 -9.56 5.79 5.29
N VAL A 216 -10.64 6.00 4.52
CA VAL A 216 -10.75 5.61 3.10
C VAL A 216 -10.93 6.85 2.25
N ILE A 217 -10.11 6.98 1.22
CA ILE A 217 -10.16 8.05 0.22
C ILE A 217 -10.65 7.47 -1.10
N VAL A 218 -11.65 8.13 -1.69
CA VAL A 218 -12.22 7.74 -2.98
C VAL A 218 -11.66 8.65 -4.07
N MET A 219 -11.09 8.06 -5.12
CA MET A 219 -10.59 8.76 -6.30
C MET A 219 -11.64 8.82 -7.39
N SER A 220 -11.68 9.94 -8.13
CA SER A 220 -12.48 10.07 -9.34
C SER A 220 -11.98 9.15 -10.46
N ALA A 221 -12.79 8.96 -11.50
CA ALA A 221 -12.33 8.35 -12.75
C ALA A 221 -11.23 9.21 -13.42
N GLY A 222 -10.29 8.53 -14.11
CA GLY A 222 -9.31 9.23 -14.93
C GLY A 222 -9.86 9.65 -16.31
N PRO A 223 -9.18 10.51 -17.05
CA PRO A 223 -7.91 11.17 -16.73
C PRO A 223 -8.02 12.28 -15.69
N ALA A 224 -6.87 12.80 -15.23
CA ALA A 224 -6.78 13.87 -14.24
C ALA A 224 -7.56 13.55 -12.94
N SER A 225 -7.46 12.30 -12.48
CA SER A 225 -8.13 11.83 -11.28
C SER A 225 -7.67 12.57 -10.03
N HIS A 226 -8.61 12.82 -9.12
CA HIS A 226 -8.39 13.51 -7.85
C HIS A 226 -9.26 12.90 -6.75
N PRO A 227 -8.97 13.16 -5.47
CA PRO A 227 -9.82 12.74 -4.35
C PRO A 227 -11.19 13.42 -4.42
N ILE A 228 -12.28 12.63 -4.31
CA ILE A 228 -13.67 13.11 -4.36
C ILE A 228 -14.46 12.78 -3.08
N GLY A 229 -13.90 12.00 -2.20
CA GLY A 229 -14.50 11.65 -0.92
C GLY A 229 -13.46 11.12 0.05
N GLU A 230 -13.68 11.44 1.32
CA GLU A 230 -12.88 10.97 2.44
C GLU A 230 -13.82 10.49 3.54
N PHE A 231 -13.58 9.27 4.03
CA PHE A 231 -14.44 8.61 4.99
C PHE A 231 -13.62 8.12 6.18
N LEU A 232 -13.96 8.58 7.37
CA LEU A 232 -13.43 8.04 8.62
C LEU A 232 -14.07 6.68 8.90
N ILE A 233 -13.27 5.71 9.27
CA ILE A 233 -13.72 4.35 9.58
C ILE A 233 -13.76 4.20 11.11
N ASP A 234 -14.89 4.58 11.67
CA ASP A 234 -15.15 4.48 13.12
C ASP A 234 -15.59 3.05 13.49
N LEU A 235 -14.65 2.12 13.33
CA LEU A 235 -14.78 0.73 13.76
C LEU A 235 -13.71 0.44 14.81
N PRO A 236 -14.05 -0.27 15.91
CA PRO A 236 -13.09 -0.52 16.99
C PRO A 236 -11.91 -1.36 16.53
N ARG A 237 -10.78 -1.20 17.21
CA ARG A 237 -9.59 -2.04 17.08
C ARG A 237 -9.36 -2.81 18.38
N PRO A 238 -8.76 -4.03 18.38
CA PRO A 238 -8.30 -4.77 17.20
C PRO A 238 -9.46 -5.23 16.31
N ARG A 239 -9.22 -5.38 15.00
CA ARG A 239 -10.22 -5.85 14.04
C ARG A 239 -9.84 -7.24 13.53
N ASP A 240 -10.80 -8.15 13.47
CA ASP A 240 -10.77 -9.30 12.58
C ASP A 240 -11.52 -8.95 11.29
N VAL A 241 -10.86 -9.10 10.13
CA VAL A 241 -11.42 -8.68 8.84
C VAL A 241 -12.65 -9.48 8.43
N THR A 242 -12.86 -10.66 9.01
CA THR A 242 -14.03 -11.50 8.76
C THR A 242 -15.20 -11.08 9.64
N GLU A 243 -14.93 -10.89 10.94
CA GLU A 243 -15.97 -10.56 11.93
C GLU A 243 -16.49 -9.14 11.77
N VAL A 244 -15.61 -8.18 11.46
CA VAL A 244 -15.96 -6.75 11.36
C VAL A 244 -17.01 -6.49 10.27
N ARG A 245 -17.10 -7.34 9.24
CA ARG A 245 -18.09 -7.23 8.16
C ARG A 245 -19.54 -7.43 8.65
N GLY A 246 -19.71 -8.07 9.80
CA GLY A 246 -21.01 -8.22 10.46
C GLY A 246 -21.48 -7.00 11.26
N ASP A 247 -20.61 -6.00 11.50
CA ASP A 247 -20.96 -4.78 12.23
C ASP A 247 -21.91 -3.90 11.39
N PRO A 248 -23.05 -3.45 11.93
CA PRO A 248 -23.96 -2.54 11.21
C PRO A 248 -23.30 -1.26 10.70
N ARG A 249 -22.28 -0.76 11.42
CA ARG A 249 -21.50 0.41 10.99
C ARG A 249 -20.68 0.10 9.74
N PHE A 250 -20.12 -1.10 9.63
CA PHE A 250 -19.41 -1.54 8.41
C PHE A 250 -20.34 -1.48 7.19
N VAL A 251 -21.55 -2.03 7.30
CA VAL A 251 -22.54 -2.02 6.22
C VAL A 251 -22.95 -0.60 5.83
N SER A 252 -23.10 0.30 6.82
CA SER A 252 -23.40 1.71 6.58
C SER A 252 -22.26 2.42 5.84
N LEU A 253 -21.01 2.24 6.30
CA LEU A 253 -19.80 2.79 5.67
C LEU A 253 -19.64 2.27 4.25
N HIS A 254 -19.78 0.95 4.04
CA HIS A 254 -19.69 0.34 2.72
C HIS A 254 -20.71 0.97 1.75
N ARG A 255 -21.97 1.12 2.17
CA ARG A 255 -23.01 1.76 1.36
C ARG A 255 -22.66 3.21 1.03
N SER A 256 -22.19 3.97 2.01
CA SER A 256 -21.85 5.39 1.83
C SER A 256 -20.69 5.57 0.85
N ILE A 257 -19.63 4.78 0.99
CA ILE A 257 -18.46 4.83 0.10
C ILE A 257 -18.84 4.32 -1.29
N TRP A 258 -19.62 3.22 -1.38
CA TRP A 258 -20.07 2.67 -2.65
C TRP A 258 -20.94 3.65 -3.45
N ASN A 259 -21.79 4.44 -2.80
CA ASN A 259 -22.62 5.44 -3.48
C ASN A 259 -21.78 6.48 -4.22
N VAL A 260 -20.65 6.90 -3.64
CA VAL A 260 -19.71 7.82 -4.30
C VAL A 260 -18.91 7.10 -5.39
N LEU A 261 -18.37 5.92 -5.06
CA LEU A 261 -17.50 5.16 -5.97
C LEU A 261 -18.24 4.66 -7.22
N ARG A 262 -19.52 4.24 -7.09
CA ARG A 262 -20.29 3.65 -8.18
C ARG A 262 -20.37 4.56 -9.41
N GLU A 263 -20.60 5.85 -9.20
CA GLU A 263 -20.68 6.82 -10.30
C GLU A 263 -19.36 6.92 -11.06
N GLU A 264 -18.25 6.91 -10.34
CA GLU A 264 -16.92 6.98 -10.92
C GLU A 264 -16.52 5.67 -11.62
N VAL A 265 -16.94 4.51 -11.12
CA VAL A 265 -16.74 3.24 -11.81
C VAL A 265 -17.46 3.24 -13.16
N LEU A 266 -18.71 3.73 -13.22
CA LEU A 266 -19.47 3.85 -14.47
C LEU A 266 -18.79 4.80 -15.46
N LYS A 267 -18.38 6.01 -15.02
CA LYS A 267 -17.60 6.95 -15.84
C LYS A 267 -16.29 6.33 -16.35
N GLY A 268 -15.58 5.61 -15.49
CA GLY A 268 -14.34 4.92 -15.87
C GLY A 268 -14.57 3.88 -16.98
N TYR A 269 -15.68 3.16 -16.91
CA TYR A 269 -16.05 2.17 -17.93
C TYR A 269 -16.39 2.85 -19.26
N GLU A 270 -17.17 3.92 -19.25
CA GLU A 270 -17.52 4.72 -20.44
C GLU A 270 -16.28 5.29 -21.10
N ASN A 271 -15.35 5.86 -20.31
CA ASN A 271 -14.09 6.39 -20.82
C ASN A 271 -13.21 5.31 -21.47
N GLN A 272 -13.22 4.08 -20.99
CA GLN A 272 -12.50 2.96 -21.61
C GLN A 272 -13.12 2.50 -22.93
N MET A 273 -14.46 2.52 -23.04
CA MET A 273 -15.19 2.18 -24.26
C MET A 273 -14.93 3.18 -25.38
N GLN A 274 -14.78 4.46 -25.05
CA GLN A 274 -14.54 5.54 -26.03
C GLN A 274 -13.09 5.58 -26.55
N ARG A 275 -12.15 4.88 -25.90
CA ARG A 275 -10.73 4.80 -26.31
C ARG A 275 -10.41 3.62 -27.24
N LYS A 276 -11.36 2.74 -27.48
CA LYS A 276 -11.28 1.63 -28.46
C LYS A 276 -11.88 2.07 -29.80
#